data_581a6333571bcc91e8824a1a3a06daac
#
_entry.id   581a6333571bcc91e8824a1a3a06daac
#
_cell.length_a   1.000
_cell.length_b   1.000
_cell.length_c   1.000
_cell.angle_alpha   90.00
_cell.angle_beta   90.00
_cell.angle_gamma   90.00
#
_symmetry.space_group_name_H-M   'P 1'
#
loop_
_entity.id
_entity.type
_entity.pdbx_description
1 polymer ?
#
loop_
_entity_poly.entity_id
_entity_poly.type
_entity_poly.pdbx_seq_one_letter_code
_entity_poly.pdbx_strand_id
1 'polypeptide(L)'
;MGESNTIETERRKNPRSELRSYTSVPRNTEKDMEDKNKETKVPEQDMYINSGYLFGSRVPFKEKKMPLRILSAGTYQLYTRPLLPTWRPKGRVDWQIIYIAAGEGHFFFGGKEVIVPAGNMVLYQPKQQQKYHYLGKDRTQVWFVHFTGREVRSILRHYEIPLDGYILHTGISREYEDLFRKMRDELVKCSWGYEEMLTHLFRELLIAVHRRMTENAPRIEGFIQDEMDRARDYFEENYNKDISIEQYAASRSMSTSWFNRSFRSAMGTSPMKYILEIRIRNAQVLLETTDYSIIDIASIVGYDNAMYFSRLFRKAKGVSPSRYRKVFRENYLAQISK
;
A
#
# COMPACT_ATOMS: atom_id res chain seq x y z
N MET A 1 47.58 43.28 -26.16
CA MET A 1 46.20 43.27 -26.67
C MET A 1 45.54 42.09 -26.02
N GLY A 2 44.81 42.39 -24.96
CA GLY A 2 44.15 41.39 -24.16
C GLY A 2 42.70 41.28 -24.53
N GLU A 3 42.16 40.10 -24.60
CA GLU A 3 40.72 39.85 -24.60
C GLU A 3 40.35 39.07 -23.32
N SER A 4 39.62 39.77 -22.50
CA SER A 4 38.98 39.22 -21.28
C SER A 4 37.78 38.39 -21.65
N ASN A 5 37.78 37.11 -21.36
CA ASN A 5 36.59 36.28 -21.39
C ASN A 5 35.87 36.39 -20.03
N THR A 6 34.76 37.10 -20.05
CA THR A 6 33.81 37.22 -18.97
C THR A 6 32.90 35.99 -18.92
N ILE A 7 33.03 35.15 -17.91
CA ILE A 7 32.12 34.00 -17.68
C ILE A 7 30.87 34.55 -17.00
N GLU A 8 29.76 34.59 -17.73
CA GLU A 8 28.42 34.84 -17.19
C GLU A 8 27.92 33.64 -16.41
N THR A 9 27.86 33.79 -15.12
CA THR A 9 27.23 32.82 -14.21
C THR A 9 25.70 33.00 -14.27
N GLU A 10 25.03 32.14 -15.01
CA GLU A 10 23.56 32.02 -14.94
C GLU A 10 23.15 31.53 -13.54
N ARG A 11 22.58 32.43 -12.77
CA ARG A 11 21.91 32.13 -11.51
C ARG A 11 20.62 31.32 -11.83
N ARG A 12 20.65 30.04 -11.54
CA ARG A 12 19.44 29.21 -11.51
C ARG A 12 18.45 29.77 -10.49
N LYS A 13 17.34 30.32 -10.97
CA LYS A 13 16.20 30.73 -10.14
C LYS A 13 15.59 29.51 -9.48
N ASN A 14 15.46 29.60 -8.15
CA ASN A 14 14.83 28.59 -7.30
C ASN A 14 13.30 28.64 -7.48
N PRO A 15 12.59 27.54 -7.85
CA PRO A 15 11.14 27.56 -8.14
C PRO A 15 10.25 27.51 -6.87
N ARG A 16 10.75 27.96 -5.72
CA ARG A 16 10.00 27.85 -4.44
C ARG A 16 8.99 28.98 -4.15
N SER A 17 8.72 29.91 -5.07
CA SER A 17 7.88 31.10 -4.75
C SER A 17 6.47 31.13 -5.33
N GLU A 18 5.95 30.06 -5.92
CA GLU A 18 4.55 30.04 -6.42
C GLU A 18 3.77 28.78 -5.99
N LEU A 19 3.70 28.50 -4.69
CA LEU A 19 2.67 27.67 -4.12
C LEU A 19 1.46 28.53 -3.78
N ARG A 20 0.66 28.90 -4.77
CA ARG A 20 -0.69 29.40 -4.54
C ARG A 20 -1.64 28.21 -4.34
N SER A 21 -2.12 28.12 -3.12
CA SER A 21 -3.21 27.27 -2.69
C SER A 21 -4.48 27.53 -3.53
N TYR A 22 -4.91 26.55 -4.32
CA TYR A 22 -6.26 26.54 -4.89
C TYR A 22 -7.21 25.86 -3.92
N THR A 23 -7.64 26.60 -2.90
CA THR A 23 -8.89 26.39 -2.18
C THR A 23 -9.75 27.62 -2.45
N SER A 24 -10.45 27.66 -3.57
CA SER A 24 -11.51 28.62 -3.79
C SER A 24 -12.86 27.98 -3.50
N VAL A 25 -13.32 28.14 -2.26
CA VAL A 25 -14.73 28.05 -1.92
C VAL A 25 -15.34 29.43 -2.24
N PRO A 26 -16.45 29.54 -3.00
CA PRO A 26 -17.11 30.82 -3.21
C PRO A 26 -17.70 31.29 -1.89
N ARG A 27 -17.38 32.55 -1.51
CA ARG A 27 -18.07 33.27 -0.43
C ARG A 27 -19.45 33.64 -0.93
N ASN A 28 -20.49 33.03 -0.40
CA ASN A 28 -21.84 33.55 -0.48
C ASN A 28 -22.03 34.59 0.62
N THR A 29 -22.48 35.75 0.22
CA THR A 29 -22.86 36.90 1.04
C THR A 29 -24.07 36.57 1.92
N GLU A 30 -24.02 37.04 3.16
CA GLU A 30 -25.11 37.06 4.12
C GLU A 30 -26.40 37.64 3.56
N LYS A 31 -27.43 36.81 3.44
CA LYS A 31 -28.85 37.13 3.60
C LYS A 31 -29.62 35.80 3.52
N ASP A 32 -30.08 35.36 4.65
CA ASP A 32 -31.34 34.70 4.99
C ASP A 32 -31.12 33.81 6.22
N MET A 33 -31.29 34.46 7.38
CA MET A 33 -31.63 33.75 8.60
C MET A 33 -33.14 33.49 8.54
N GLU A 34 -33.50 32.21 8.38
CA GLU A 34 -34.70 31.56 8.95
C GLU A 34 -34.94 30.25 8.21
N ASP A 35 -34.34 29.18 8.70
CA ASP A 35 -35.03 27.89 8.85
C ASP A 35 -34.20 26.92 9.73
N LYS A 36 -34.63 26.74 10.96
CA LYS A 36 -34.05 25.81 11.91
C LYS A 36 -34.56 24.39 11.58
N ASN A 37 -33.65 23.43 11.48
CA ASN A 37 -33.82 21.99 11.28
C ASN A 37 -33.75 21.51 9.82
N LYS A 38 -32.57 21.64 9.21
CA LYS A 38 -32.12 20.64 8.26
C LYS A 38 -30.79 20.09 8.76
N GLU A 39 -30.79 18.80 9.12
CA GLU A 39 -29.56 18.04 9.29
C GLU A 39 -28.71 18.30 8.04
N THR A 40 -27.58 18.97 8.21
CA THR A 40 -26.57 19.14 7.14
C THR A 40 -26.00 17.76 6.85
N LYS A 41 -26.62 17.04 5.91
CA LYS A 41 -26.00 15.87 5.29
C LYS A 41 -24.69 16.35 4.71
N VAL A 42 -23.57 15.91 5.29
CA VAL A 42 -22.24 16.01 4.66
C VAL A 42 -22.42 15.47 3.23
N PRO A 43 -22.03 16.21 2.17
CA PRO A 43 -22.20 15.72 0.81
C PRO A 43 -21.48 14.38 0.70
N GLU A 44 -22.21 13.34 0.36
CA GLU A 44 -21.67 12.01 0.13
C GLU A 44 -20.61 12.12 -0.97
N GLN A 45 -19.37 11.74 -0.66
CA GLN A 45 -18.24 11.91 -1.57
C GLN A 45 -18.47 10.98 -2.78
N ASP A 46 -18.69 11.54 -3.97
CA ASP A 46 -18.98 10.78 -5.20
C ASP A 46 -17.86 9.83 -5.56
N MET A 47 -16.62 10.25 -5.35
CA MET A 47 -15.43 9.53 -5.74
C MET A 47 -14.21 10.03 -4.94
N TYR A 48 -13.32 9.13 -4.58
CA TYR A 48 -12.01 9.48 -4.03
C TYR A 48 -10.95 9.46 -5.13
N ILE A 49 -10.13 10.50 -5.22
CA ILE A 49 -8.97 10.58 -6.12
C ILE A 49 -7.76 11.07 -5.33
N ASN A 50 -6.63 10.37 -5.46
CA ASN A 50 -5.36 10.81 -4.92
C ASN A 50 -4.23 10.42 -5.88
N SER A 51 -3.46 11.40 -6.35
CA SER A 51 -2.45 11.19 -7.40
C SER A 51 -1.25 12.10 -7.20
N GLY A 52 -0.05 11.56 -7.45
CA GLY A 52 1.20 12.30 -7.56
C GLY A 52 1.66 12.40 -9.01
N TYR A 53 2.34 13.49 -9.36
CA TYR A 53 2.84 13.78 -10.71
C TYR A 53 4.27 14.26 -10.66
N LEU A 54 5.10 13.74 -11.56
CA LEU A 54 6.49 14.17 -11.73
C LEU A 54 6.54 15.67 -12.08
N PHE A 55 7.33 16.44 -11.35
CA PHE A 55 7.43 17.91 -11.49
C PHE A 55 6.07 18.63 -11.38
N GLY A 56 5.06 18.02 -10.72
CA GLY A 56 3.71 18.59 -10.63
C GLY A 56 2.96 18.65 -11.96
N SER A 57 3.51 18.14 -13.06
CA SER A 57 2.92 18.25 -14.39
C SER A 57 1.99 17.07 -14.70
N ARG A 58 0.76 17.39 -15.12
CA ARG A 58 -0.21 16.41 -15.64
C ARG A 58 -0.01 16.08 -17.13
N VAL A 59 0.91 16.78 -17.80
CA VAL A 59 1.14 16.60 -19.25
C VAL A 59 2.07 15.42 -19.46
N PRO A 60 1.64 14.37 -20.17
CA PRO A 60 2.49 13.24 -20.48
C PRO A 60 3.56 13.63 -21.49
N PHE A 61 4.77 13.11 -21.32
CA PHE A 61 5.86 13.27 -22.30
C PHE A 61 6.58 11.96 -22.56
N LYS A 62 7.32 11.91 -23.68
CA LYS A 62 8.17 10.76 -24.03
C LYS A 62 9.60 11.03 -23.58
N GLU A 63 10.07 10.28 -22.60
CA GLU A 63 11.47 10.32 -22.18
C GLU A 63 12.35 9.58 -23.18
N LYS A 64 13.46 10.21 -23.59
CA LYS A 64 14.41 9.66 -24.57
C LYS A 64 15.80 9.39 -23.99
N LYS A 65 16.16 10.04 -22.88
CA LYS A 65 17.49 9.97 -22.28
C LYS A 65 17.56 8.91 -21.19
N MET A 66 16.57 8.87 -20.29
CA MET A 66 16.55 7.95 -19.18
C MET A 66 16.06 6.56 -19.61
N PRO A 67 16.64 5.48 -19.05
CA PRO A 67 16.16 4.12 -19.31
C PRO A 67 14.70 3.92 -18.92
N LEU A 68 14.33 4.41 -17.74
CA LEU A 68 12.99 4.34 -17.13
C LEU A 68 12.73 5.61 -16.32
N ARG A 69 11.52 6.14 -16.39
CA ARG A 69 11.05 7.27 -15.58
C ARG A 69 9.57 7.11 -15.27
N ILE A 70 9.21 7.28 -14.01
CA ILE A 70 7.82 7.27 -13.57
C ILE A 70 7.27 8.69 -13.65
N LEU A 71 6.12 8.85 -14.30
CA LEU A 71 5.51 10.16 -14.57
C LEU A 71 4.40 10.50 -13.60
N SER A 72 3.59 9.54 -13.23
CA SER A 72 2.53 9.71 -12.24
C SER A 72 2.10 8.37 -11.66
N ALA A 73 1.64 8.39 -10.43
CA ALA A 73 1.00 7.26 -9.77
C ALA A 73 -0.18 7.76 -8.93
N GLY A 74 -1.18 6.92 -8.75
CA GLY A 74 -2.33 7.32 -7.98
C GLY A 74 -3.41 6.25 -7.91
N THR A 75 -4.48 6.63 -7.23
CA THR A 75 -5.68 5.80 -7.07
C THR A 75 -6.93 6.62 -7.24
N TYR A 76 -7.99 5.97 -7.62
CA TYR A 76 -9.36 6.46 -7.48
C TYR A 76 -10.30 5.32 -7.10
N GLN A 77 -11.32 5.68 -6.35
CA GLN A 77 -12.37 4.78 -5.90
C GLN A 77 -13.71 5.44 -6.12
N LEU A 78 -14.63 4.72 -6.75
CA LEU A 78 -15.99 5.18 -6.98
C LEU A 78 -16.86 4.79 -5.78
N TYR A 79 -17.70 5.73 -5.34
CA TYR A 79 -18.70 5.50 -4.30
C TYR A 79 -20.11 5.61 -4.85
N THR A 80 -20.53 6.83 -5.17
CA THR A 80 -21.88 7.12 -5.70
C THR A 80 -21.87 7.62 -7.14
N ARG A 81 -20.68 7.98 -7.67
CA ARG A 81 -20.54 8.43 -9.06
C ARG A 81 -20.98 7.33 -10.03
N PRO A 82 -22.05 7.55 -10.83
CA PRO A 82 -22.64 6.45 -11.61
C PRO A 82 -21.71 5.92 -12.70
N LEU A 83 -20.89 6.79 -13.31
CA LEU A 83 -20.01 6.44 -14.43
C LEU A 83 -18.73 7.30 -14.44
N LEU A 84 -17.57 6.68 -14.60
CA LEU A 84 -16.29 7.34 -14.84
C LEU A 84 -15.71 6.84 -16.18
N PRO A 85 -15.94 7.54 -17.31
CA PRO A 85 -15.46 7.12 -18.62
C PRO A 85 -14.06 7.66 -18.92
N THR A 86 -13.31 6.91 -19.71
CA THR A 86 -12.07 7.34 -20.37
C THR A 86 -12.13 7.04 -21.85
N TRP A 87 -11.88 8.05 -22.68
CA TRP A 87 -11.78 7.91 -24.14
C TRP A 87 -10.58 8.67 -24.66
N ARG A 88 -9.58 7.93 -25.16
CA ARG A 88 -8.36 8.48 -25.81
C ARG A 88 -8.14 7.74 -27.14
N PRO A 89 -8.69 8.23 -28.26
CA PRO A 89 -8.63 7.54 -29.55
C PRO A 89 -7.21 7.38 -30.09
N LYS A 90 -6.31 8.33 -29.80
CA LYS A 90 -4.89 8.30 -30.19
C LYS A 90 -3.98 7.69 -29.10
N GLY A 91 -4.56 7.20 -27.99
CA GLY A 91 -3.82 6.71 -26.85
C GLY A 91 -3.01 7.81 -26.14
N ARG A 92 -2.06 7.38 -25.32
CA ARG A 92 -1.10 8.23 -24.63
C ARG A 92 0.27 8.15 -25.31
N VAL A 93 1.19 9.04 -24.95
CA VAL A 93 2.60 9.00 -25.42
C VAL A 93 3.49 8.17 -24.51
N ASP A 94 3.01 7.85 -23.30
CA ASP A 94 3.64 7.06 -22.25
C ASP A 94 2.96 5.69 -22.09
N TRP A 95 3.57 4.83 -21.30
CA TRP A 95 3.03 3.54 -20.87
C TRP A 95 2.12 3.75 -19.65
N GLN A 96 1.14 2.85 -19.49
CA GLN A 96 0.27 2.86 -18.32
C GLN A 96 -0.01 1.43 -17.85
N ILE A 97 0.13 1.21 -16.53
CA ILE A 97 -0.46 0.05 -15.84
C ILE A 97 -1.63 0.56 -15.02
N ILE A 98 -2.75 -0.15 -15.11
CA ILE A 98 -3.95 0.04 -14.31
C ILE A 98 -4.19 -1.26 -13.54
N TYR A 99 -4.24 -1.22 -12.22
CA TYR A 99 -4.57 -2.34 -11.35
C TYR A 99 -5.98 -2.17 -10.80
N ILE A 100 -6.83 -3.17 -10.99
CA ILE A 100 -8.18 -3.21 -10.41
C ILE A 100 -8.07 -3.87 -9.04
N ALA A 101 -8.10 -3.07 -7.98
CA ALA A 101 -7.96 -3.55 -6.60
C ALA A 101 -9.28 -4.07 -6.02
N ALA A 102 -10.42 -3.47 -6.43
CA ALA A 102 -11.76 -3.89 -6.04
C ALA A 102 -12.76 -3.59 -7.15
N GLY A 103 -13.87 -4.31 -7.18
CA GLY A 103 -14.90 -4.17 -8.22
C GLY A 103 -14.43 -4.68 -9.58
N GLU A 104 -14.86 -4.00 -10.65
CA GLU A 104 -14.51 -4.36 -12.02
C GLU A 104 -14.42 -3.12 -12.92
N GLY A 105 -13.73 -3.26 -14.05
CA GLY A 105 -13.63 -2.22 -15.07
C GLY A 105 -14.05 -2.74 -16.42
N HIS A 106 -14.70 -1.90 -17.21
CA HIS A 106 -15.19 -2.19 -18.56
C HIS A 106 -14.21 -1.62 -19.59
N PHE A 107 -13.46 -2.48 -20.24
CA PHE A 107 -12.41 -2.10 -21.19
C PHE A 107 -12.80 -2.50 -22.61
N PHE A 108 -12.41 -1.72 -23.62
CA PHE A 108 -12.71 -2.02 -25.01
C PHE A 108 -11.41 -2.24 -25.77
N PHE A 109 -11.18 -3.48 -26.23
CA PHE A 109 -10.02 -3.87 -27.00
C PHE A 109 -10.48 -4.35 -28.39
N GLY A 110 -9.99 -3.71 -29.45
CA GLY A 110 -10.40 -4.03 -30.81
C GLY A 110 -11.90 -3.87 -31.06
N GLY A 111 -12.55 -2.94 -30.34
CA GLY A 111 -14.00 -2.68 -30.45
C GLY A 111 -14.88 -3.61 -29.61
N LYS A 112 -14.31 -4.65 -28.98
CA LYS A 112 -15.04 -5.57 -28.07
C LYS A 112 -14.91 -5.13 -26.62
N GLU A 113 -16.01 -5.17 -25.90
CA GLU A 113 -16.02 -4.96 -24.45
C GLU A 113 -15.48 -6.19 -23.72
N VAL A 114 -14.60 -5.95 -22.74
CA VAL A 114 -14.05 -6.96 -21.86
C VAL A 114 -14.19 -6.45 -20.43
N ILE A 115 -14.85 -7.20 -19.58
CA ILE A 115 -14.95 -6.91 -18.14
C ILE A 115 -13.69 -7.44 -17.48
N VAL A 116 -12.99 -6.56 -16.76
CA VAL A 116 -11.75 -6.88 -16.04
C VAL A 116 -12.03 -6.77 -14.55
N PRO A 117 -12.17 -7.92 -13.84
CA PRO A 117 -12.44 -7.92 -12.40
C PRO A 117 -11.20 -7.58 -11.57
N ALA A 118 -11.42 -7.36 -10.28
CA ALA A 118 -10.36 -7.19 -9.29
C ALA A 118 -9.30 -8.31 -9.37
N GLY A 119 -8.05 -7.96 -9.07
CA GLY A 119 -6.90 -8.87 -9.17
C GLY A 119 -6.32 -8.98 -10.59
N ASN A 120 -6.64 -8.04 -11.46
CA ASN A 120 -6.06 -7.98 -12.80
C ASN A 120 -5.43 -6.61 -13.04
N MET A 121 -4.40 -6.59 -13.89
CA MET A 121 -3.80 -5.35 -14.37
C MET A 121 -4.03 -5.20 -15.87
N VAL A 122 -4.22 -3.96 -16.32
CA VAL A 122 -4.28 -3.61 -17.75
C VAL A 122 -3.05 -2.81 -18.10
N LEU A 123 -2.28 -3.31 -19.07
CA LEU A 123 -1.08 -2.64 -19.59
C LEU A 123 -1.40 -1.99 -20.93
N TYR A 124 -1.25 -0.67 -21.00
CA TYR A 124 -1.32 0.09 -22.25
C TYR A 124 0.07 0.53 -22.71
N GLN A 125 0.37 0.28 -23.97
CA GLN A 125 1.54 0.79 -24.65
C GLN A 125 1.28 2.22 -25.19
N PRO A 126 2.36 3.00 -25.46
CA PRO A 126 2.22 4.29 -26.14
C PRO A 126 1.43 4.17 -27.45
N LYS A 127 0.53 5.13 -27.69
CA LYS A 127 -0.32 5.24 -28.88
C LYS A 127 -1.41 4.15 -29.02
N GLN A 128 -1.56 3.24 -28.07
CA GLN A 128 -2.70 2.33 -28.04
C GLN A 128 -3.96 3.10 -27.66
N GLN A 129 -5.03 2.89 -28.43
CA GLN A 129 -6.34 3.47 -28.12
C GLN A 129 -6.80 3.01 -26.74
N GLN A 130 -7.31 3.95 -25.95
CA GLN A 130 -7.83 3.69 -24.61
C GLN A 130 -9.33 4.05 -24.58
N LYS A 131 -10.16 3.05 -24.43
CA LYS A 131 -11.59 3.22 -24.17
C LYS A 131 -11.96 2.28 -23.03
N TYR A 132 -12.34 2.87 -21.90
CA TYR A 132 -12.80 2.11 -20.74
C TYR A 132 -13.65 2.97 -19.83
N HIS A 133 -14.41 2.35 -18.96
CA HIS A 133 -15.17 3.04 -17.93
C HIS A 133 -15.32 2.18 -16.68
N TYR A 134 -15.70 2.83 -15.60
CA TYR A 134 -16.03 2.22 -14.32
C TYR A 134 -17.43 2.65 -13.92
N LEU A 135 -18.20 1.73 -13.33
CA LEU A 135 -19.55 1.98 -12.85
C LEU A 135 -19.57 2.10 -11.34
N GLY A 136 -20.30 3.06 -10.80
CA GLY A 136 -20.40 3.30 -9.36
C GLY A 136 -20.98 2.12 -8.59
N LYS A 137 -21.93 1.39 -9.20
CA LYS A 137 -22.51 0.17 -8.60
C LYS A 137 -21.47 -0.89 -8.24
N ASP A 138 -20.35 -0.94 -8.98
CA ASP A 138 -19.28 -1.95 -8.80
C ASP A 138 -18.28 -1.52 -7.73
N ARG A 139 -18.38 -0.29 -7.20
CA ARG A 139 -17.50 0.32 -6.20
C ARG A 139 -16.02 0.14 -6.54
N THR A 140 -15.70 0.30 -7.83
CA THR A 140 -14.38 0.00 -8.37
C THR A 140 -13.31 0.85 -7.72
N GLN A 141 -12.26 0.20 -7.24
CA GLN A 141 -11.03 0.82 -6.78
C GLN A 141 -9.91 0.49 -7.76
N VAL A 142 -9.21 1.53 -8.19
CA VAL A 142 -8.15 1.43 -9.19
C VAL A 142 -6.90 2.09 -8.70
N TRP A 143 -5.76 1.44 -8.94
CA TRP A 143 -4.44 2.05 -8.86
C TRP A 143 -3.85 2.16 -10.26
N PHE A 144 -3.05 3.19 -10.49
CA PHE A 144 -2.40 3.36 -11.78
C PHE A 144 -1.00 3.93 -11.64
N VAL A 145 -0.17 3.62 -12.62
CA VAL A 145 1.14 4.24 -12.82
C VAL A 145 1.35 4.54 -14.29
N HIS A 146 1.83 5.74 -14.58
CA HIS A 146 2.31 6.14 -15.92
C HIS A 146 3.82 6.21 -15.91
N PHE A 147 4.44 5.67 -16.94
CA PHE A 147 5.89 5.59 -17.03
C PHE A 147 6.37 5.68 -18.48
N THR A 148 7.62 6.07 -18.67
CA THR A 148 8.26 6.23 -19.97
C THR A 148 9.76 5.96 -19.87
N GLY A 149 10.46 5.90 -21.00
CA GLY A 149 11.90 5.69 -21.05
C GLY A 149 12.31 5.00 -22.33
N ARG A 150 13.61 5.05 -22.64
CA ARG A 150 14.16 4.40 -23.85
C ARG A 150 14.20 2.86 -23.72
N GLU A 151 14.27 2.33 -22.50
CA GLU A 151 14.45 0.89 -22.22
C GLU A 151 13.20 0.22 -21.62
N VAL A 152 12.06 0.92 -21.54
CA VAL A 152 10.83 0.35 -20.94
C VAL A 152 10.48 -1.02 -21.52
N ARG A 153 10.54 -1.15 -22.86
CA ARG A 153 10.19 -2.42 -23.53
C ARG A 153 11.15 -3.56 -23.15
N SER A 154 12.44 -3.32 -23.03
CA SER A 154 13.42 -4.31 -22.60
C SER A 154 13.30 -4.63 -21.13
N ILE A 155 13.00 -3.63 -20.29
CA ILE A 155 12.73 -3.83 -18.86
C ILE A 155 11.51 -4.72 -18.65
N LEU A 156 10.39 -4.44 -19.31
CA LEU A 156 9.18 -5.28 -19.20
C LEU A 156 9.45 -6.71 -19.66
N ARG A 157 10.19 -6.90 -20.75
CA ARG A 157 10.59 -8.24 -21.23
C ARG A 157 11.52 -8.96 -20.24
N HIS A 158 12.43 -8.25 -19.59
CA HIS A 158 13.32 -8.83 -18.57
C HIS A 158 12.54 -9.44 -17.41
N TYR A 159 11.42 -8.82 -17.03
CA TYR A 159 10.49 -9.34 -16.03
C TYR A 159 9.39 -10.23 -16.61
N GLU A 160 9.55 -10.67 -17.87
CA GLU A 160 8.60 -11.55 -18.58
C GLU A 160 7.16 -11.02 -18.59
N ILE A 161 6.98 -9.70 -18.56
CA ILE A 161 5.66 -9.07 -18.66
C ILE A 161 5.20 -9.15 -20.13
N PRO A 162 4.08 -9.83 -20.43
CA PRO A 162 3.55 -9.96 -21.77
C PRO A 162 3.25 -8.61 -22.42
N LEU A 163 3.67 -8.44 -23.69
CA LEU A 163 3.44 -7.22 -24.46
C LEU A 163 2.46 -7.40 -25.63
N ASP A 164 2.02 -8.62 -25.86
CA ASP A 164 1.09 -9.03 -26.93
C ASP A 164 -0.38 -9.01 -26.53
N GLY A 165 -0.65 -8.79 -25.23
CA GLY A 165 -1.98 -8.64 -24.65
C GLY A 165 -2.15 -7.33 -23.89
N TYR A 166 -3.34 -7.15 -23.34
CA TYR A 166 -3.68 -5.99 -22.50
C TYR A 166 -3.80 -6.36 -21.05
N ILE A 167 -4.21 -7.59 -20.71
CA ILE A 167 -4.60 -8.02 -19.38
C ILE A 167 -3.54 -8.94 -18.81
N LEU A 168 -3.09 -8.61 -17.58
CA LEU A 168 -2.20 -9.43 -16.77
C LEU A 168 -3.02 -9.97 -15.60
N HIS A 169 -3.09 -11.29 -15.49
CA HIS A 169 -3.79 -11.97 -14.40
C HIS A 169 -2.85 -12.11 -13.20
N THR A 170 -2.88 -11.15 -12.30
CA THR A 170 -1.90 -11.01 -11.21
C THR A 170 -2.42 -11.40 -9.84
N GLY A 171 -3.74 -11.63 -9.70
CA GLY A 171 -4.38 -11.86 -8.41
C GLY A 171 -4.56 -10.55 -7.61
N ILE A 172 -5.31 -10.65 -6.51
CA ILE A 172 -5.47 -9.56 -5.54
C ILE A 172 -4.27 -9.59 -4.59
N SER A 173 -3.59 -8.46 -4.41
CA SER A 173 -2.46 -8.35 -3.50
C SER A 173 -2.37 -6.95 -2.91
N ARG A 174 -2.27 -6.88 -1.58
CA ARG A 174 -2.01 -5.64 -0.84
C ARG A 174 -0.63 -5.08 -1.15
N GLU A 175 0.34 -5.94 -1.44
CA GLU A 175 1.69 -5.55 -1.85
C GLU A 175 1.65 -4.59 -3.05
N TYR A 176 0.78 -4.86 -4.04
CA TYR A 176 0.61 -3.96 -5.18
C TYR A 176 0.09 -2.60 -4.75
N GLU A 177 -0.96 -2.57 -3.92
CA GLU A 177 -1.54 -1.31 -3.42
C GLU A 177 -0.52 -0.50 -2.63
N ASP A 178 0.31 -1.15 -1.80
CA ASP A 178 1.36 -0.51 -1.01
C ASP A 178 2.46 0.06 -1.91
N LEU A 179 2.87 -0.65 -2.97
CA LEU A 179 3.85 -0.17 -3.93
C LEU A 179 3.32 1.04 -4.74
N PHE A 180 2.07 0.98 -5.21
CA PHE A 180 1.44 2.13 -5.86
C PHE A 180 1.32 3.34 -4.92
N ARG A 181 0.96 3.12 -3.66
CA ARG A 181 0.88 4.16 -2.63
C ARG A 181 2.24 4.80 -2.38
N LYS A 182 3.29 4.00 -2.18
CA LYS A 182 4.66 4.49 -2.02
C LYS A 182 5.11 5.32 -3.22
N MET A 183 4.88 4.86 -4.46
CA MET A 183 5.20 5.63 -5.66
C MET A 183 4.46 6.97 -5.72
N ARG A 184 3.17 7.00 -5.37
CA ARG A 184 2.40 8.25 -5.29
C ARG A 184 3.00 9.20 -4.24
N ASP A 185 3.33 8.68 -3.06
CA ASP A 185 3.84 9.47 -1.94
C ASP A 185 5.21 10.07 -2.25
N GLU A 186 6.09 9.33 -2.95
CA GLU A 186 7.37 9.85 -3.45
C GLU A 186 7.16 10.99 -4.47
N LEU A 187 6.19 10.87 -5.37
CA LEU A 187 5.84 11.92 -6.32
C LEU A 187 5.24 13.17 -5.67
N VAL A 188 4.60 13.03 -4.51
CA VAL A 188 4.04 14.15 -3.75
C VAL A 188 5.13 14.83 -2.89
N LYS A 189 5.98 14.02 -2.22
CA LYS A 189 7.02 14.54 -1.32
C LYS A 189 8.21 15.14 -2.06
N CYS A 190 8.58 14.58 -3.21
CA CYS A 190 9.74 14.97 -4.01
C CYS A 190 11.03 15.10 -3.16
N SER A 191 11.26 14.16 -2.22
CA SER A 191 12.43 14.13 -1.37
C SER A 191 13.69 13.85 -2.19
N TRP A 192 14.89 14.09 -1.62
CA TRP A 192 16.14 13.78 -2.31
C TRP A 192 16.16 12.31 -2.75
N GLY A 193 16.51 12.06 -4.03
CA GLY A 193 16.57 10.70 -4.60
C GLY A 193 15.22 10.09 -4.98
N TYR A 194 14.12 10.87 -4.95
CA TYR A 194 12.77 10.35 -5.22
C TYR A 194 12.61 9.70 -6.62
N GLU A 195 13.27 10.21 -7.67
CA GLU A 195 13.20 9.60 -9.02
C GLU A 195 13.86 8.20 -9.05
N GLU A 196 14.93 8.03 -8.30
CA GLU A 196 15.61 6.74 -8.14
C GLU A 196 14.74 5.78 -7.32
N MET A 197 14.18 6.25 -6.21
CA MET A 197 13.23 5.48 -5.38
C MET A 197 12.02 5.03 -6.19
N LEU A 198 11.44 5.90 -7.02
CA LEU A 198 10.33 5.55 -7.91
C LEU A 198 10.70 4.41 -8.87
N THR A 199 11.92 4.44 -9.41
CA THR A 199 12.42 3.39 -10.30
C THR A 199 12.57 2.05 -9.56
N HIS A 200 13.05 2.05 -8.32
CA HIS A 200 13.14 0.86 -7.49
C HIS A 200 11.76 0.28 -7.17
N LEU A 201 10.83 1.11 -6.68
CA LEU A 201 9.47 0.69 -6.36
C LEU A 201 8.73 0.11 -7.58
N PHE A 202 8.94 0.69 -8.75
CA PHE A 202 8.34 0.16 -9.98
C PHE A 202 8.95 -1.19 -10.38
N ARG A 203 10.27 -1.37 -10.23
CA ARG A 203 10.91 -2.67 -10.47
C ARG A 203 10.44 -3.73 -9.47
N GLU A 204 10.26 -3.37 -8.21
CA GLU A 204 9.67 -4.23 -7.19
C GLU A 204 8.26 -4.67 -7.58
N LEU A 205 7.42 -3.74 -8.09
CA LEU A 205 6.10 -4.08 -8.64
C LEU A 205 6.19 -5.09 -9.79
N LEU A 206 7.13 -4.92 -10.73
CA LEU A 206 7.29 -5.86 -11.84
C LEU A 206 7.73 -7.25 -11.37
N ILE A 207 8.61 -7.33 -10.35
CA ILE A 207 9.02 -8.60 -9.73
C ILE A 207 7.81 -9.29 -9.09
N ALA A 208 7.04 -8.55 -8.30
CA ALA A 208 5.85 -9.08 -7.64
C ALA A 208 4.81 -9.59 -8.65
N VAL A 209 4.59 -8.83 -9.74
CA VAL A 209 3.70 -9.23 -10.85
C VAL A 209 4.22 -10.52 -11.51
N HIS A 210 5.52 -10.59 -11.87
CA HIS A 210 6.11 -11.75 -12.50
C HIS A 210 5.96 -13.01 -11.62
N ARG A 211 6.30 -12.91 -10.33
CA ARG A 211 6.15 -14.02 -9.38
C ARG A 211 4.73 -14.57 -9.35
N ARG A 212 3.73 -13.69 -9.27
CA ARG A 212 2.31 -14.09 -9.25
C ARG A 212 1.82 -14.70 -10.56
N MET A 213 2.37 -14.29 -11.69
CA MET A 213 2.02 -14.84 -13.00
C MET A 213 2.66 -16.20 -13.25
N THR A 214 3.87 -16.44 -12.71
CA THR A 214 4.64 -17.68 -12.91
C THR A 214 4.42 -18.72 -11.83
N GLU A 215 4.17 -18.27 -10.60
CA GLU A 215 3.71 -19.16 -9.53
C GLU A 215 2.31 -19.64 -9.91
N ASN A 216 2.22 -20.86 -10.43
CA ASN A 216 0.95 -21.58 -10.70
C ASN A 216 0.21 -21.92 -9.38
N ALA A 217 0.25 -21.02 -8.40
CA ALA A 217 -0.57 -21.13 -7.21
C ALA A 217 -2.04 -20.96 -7.63
N PRO A 218 -2.94 -21.90 -7.32
CA PRO A 218 -4.35 -21.72 -7.58
C PRO A 218 -4.79 -20.39 -7.00
N ARG A 219 -5.60 -19.61 -7.74
CA ARG A 219 -6.11 -18.27 -7.34
C ARG A 219 -6.61 -18.22 -5.88
N ILE A 220 -7.04 -19.36 -5.35
CA ILE A 220 -7.51 -19.55 -3.97
C ILE A 220 -6.36 -19.46 -2.96
N GLU A 221 -5.17 -20.00 -3.23
CA GLU A 221 -4.03 -20.01 -2.30
C GLU A 221 -3.43 -18.60 -2.13
N GLY A 222 -3.31 -17.82 -3.22
CA GLY A 222 -2.85 -16.44 -3.14
C GLY A 222 -3.79 -15.55 -2.31
N PHE A 223 -5.10 -15.67 -2.50
CA PHE A 223 -6.09 -14.96 -1.70
C PHE A 223 -6.02 -15.36 -0.21
N ILE A 224 -5.88 -16.68 0.05
CA ILE A 224 -5.74 -17.18 1.42
C ILE A 224 -4.49 -16.64 2.06
N GLN A 225 -3.36 -16.62 1.37
CA GLN A 225 -2.10 -16.09 1.90
C GLN A 225 -2.20 -14.60 2.24
N ASP A 226 -2.74 -13.78 1.34
CA ASP A 226 -2.95 -12.35 1.56
C ASP A 226 -3.85 -12.07 2.77
N GLU A 227 -4.92 -12.87 2.96
CA GLU A 227 -5.80 -12.74 4.12
C GLU A 227 -5.12 -13.19 5.41
N MET A 228 -4.26 -14.19 5.37
CA MET A 228 -3.49 -14.62 6.54
C MET A 228 -2.37 -13.63 6.89
N ASP A 229 -1.75 -12.99 5.91
CA ASP A 229 -0.80 -11.89 6.13
C ASP A 229 -1.49 -10.68 6.77
N ARG A 230 -2.69 -10.31 6.33
CA ARG A 230 -3.51 -9.26 6.98
C ARG A 230 -3.86 -9.62 8.43
N ALA A 231 -4.17 -10.89 8.68
CA ALA A 231 -4.44 -11.35 10.03
C ALA A 231 -3.20 -11.26 10.92
N ARG A 232 -2.04 -11.64 10.40
CA ARG A 232 -0.74 -11.48 11.09
C ARG A 232 -0.51 -10.02 11.48
N ASP A 233 -0.59 -9.11 10.50
CA ASP A 233 -0.36 -7.68 10.72
C ASP A 233 -1.33 -7.11 11.77
N TYR A 234 -2.62 -7.47 11.68
CA TYR A 234 -3.62 -7.08 12.68
C TYR A 234 -3.27 -7.59 14.09
N PHE A 235 -2.79 -8.83 14.22
CA PHE A 235 -2.40 -9.38 15.52
C PHE A 235 -1.12 -8.71 16.04
N GLU A 236 -0.18 -8.37 15.19
CA GLU A 236 1.04 -7.65 15.57
C GLU A 236 0.76 -6.20 16.02
N GLU A 237 -0.22 -5.53 15.42
CA GLU A 237 -0.62 -4.17 15.80
C GLU A 237 -1.51 -4.13 17.06
N ASN A 238 -2.24 -5.20 17.35
CA ASN A 238 -3.26 -5.22 18.40
C ASN A 238 -3.03 -6.27 19.49
N TYR A 239 -1.86 -6.90 19.53
CA TYR A 239 -1.58 -8.03 20.42
C TYR A 239 -1.88 -7.75 21.92
N ASN A 240 -1.77 -6.51 22.36
CA ASN A 240 -2.00 -6.08 23.73
C ASN A 240 -3.47 -5.83 24.08
N LYS A 241 -4.38 -5.97 23.12
CA LYS A 241 -5.83 -5.83 23.31
C LYS A 241 -6.48 -7.21 23.45
N ASP A 242 -7.73 -7.21 23.88
CA ASP A 242 -8.54 -8.43 23.84
C ASP A 242 -8.95 -8.74 22.39
N ILE A 243 -8.37 -9.80 21.83
CA ILE A 243 -8.60 -10.21 20.43
C ILE A 243 -9.50 -11.45 20.44
N SER A 244 -10.71 -11.31 19.90
CA SER A 244 -11.57 -12.43 19.57
C SER A 244 -11.29 -12.92 18.15
N ILE A 245 -10.80 -14.16 18.03
CA ILE A 245 -10.57 -14.82 16.75
C ILE A 245 -11.87 -15.02 15.96
N GLU A 246 -12.97 -15.26 16.67
CA GLU A 246 -14.31 -15.43 16.08
C GLU A 246 -14.80 -14.12 15.45
N GLN A 247 -14.68 -13.01 16.17
CA GLN A 247 -15.05 -11.69 15.65
C GLN A 247 -14.16 -11.28 14.47
N TYR A 248 -12.86 -11.54 14.55
CA TYR A 248 -11.94 -11.27 13.44
C TYR A 248 -12.33 -12.08 12.20
N ALA A 249 -12.52 -13.39 12.32
CA ALA A 249 -12.92 -14.26 11.21
C ALA A 249 -14.27 -13.80 10.60
N ALA A 250 -15.25 -13.49 11.46
CA ALA A 250 -16.57 -13.00 11.03
C ALA A 250 -16.46 -11.66 10.26
N SER A 251 -15.62 -10.71 10.71
CA SER A 251 -15.39 -9.44 10.03
C SER A 251 -14.80 -9.60 8.63
N ARG A 252 -14.16 -10.75 8.36
CA ARG A 252 -13.60 -11.13 7.06
C ARG A 252 -14.50 -12.11 6.29
N SER A 253 -15.76 -12.29 6.71
CA SER A 253 -16.72 -13.23 6.11
C SER A 253 -16.22 -14.69 6.11
N MET A 254 -15.45 -15.08 7.13
CA MET A 254 -14.87 -16.41 7.27
C MET A 254 -15.46 -17.14 8.47
N SER A 255 -15.61 -18.47 8.37
CA SER A 255 -15.88 -19.27 9.58
C SER A 255 -14.60 -19.40 10.42
N THR A 256 -14.76 -19.38 11.75
CA THR A 256 -13.65 -19.54 12.72
C THR A 256 -12.82 -20.80 12.45
N SER A 257 -13.48 -21.91 12.11
CA SER A 257 -12.81 -23.17 11.82
C SER A 257 -11.94 -23.11 10.55
N TRP A 258 -12.46 -22.47 9.50
CA TRP A 258 -11.73 -22.27 8.26
C TRP A 258 -10.54 -21.34 8.48
N PHE A 259 -10.75 -20.20 9.16
CA PHE A 259 -9.70 -19.24 9.49
C PHE A 259 -8.57 -19.89 10.28
N ASN A 260 -8.88 -20.63 11.36
CA ASN A 260 -7.88 -21.33 12.17
C ASN A 260 -7.02 -22.31 11.36
N ARG A 261 -7.64 -23.07 10.43
CA ARG A 261 -6.91 -24.01 9.56
C ARG A 261 -6.01 -23.27 8.58
N SER A 262 -6.53 -22.24 7.91
CA SER A 262 -5.79 -21.45 6.91
C SER A 262 -4.64 -20.69 7.55
N PHE A 263 -4.87 -20.05 8.71
CA PHE A 263 -3.82 -19.37 9.46
C PHE A 263 -2.72 -20.33 9.91
N ARG A 264 -3.10 -21.51 10.41
CA ARG A 264 -2.11 -22.53 10.79
C ARG A 264 -1.32 -23.04 9.60
N SER A 265 -1.94 -23.19 8.44
CA SER A 265 -1.26 -23.59 7.21
C SER A 265 -0.26 -22.53 6.75
N ALA A 266 -0.64 -21.26 6.79
CA ALA A 266 0.19 -20.14 6.33
C ALA A 266 1.30 -19.76 7.32
N MET A 267 1.00 -19.73 8.62
CA MET A 267 1.91 -19.24 9.68
C MET A 267 2.57 -20.34 10.51
N GLY A 268 2.27 -21.60 10.25
CA GLY A 268 2.82 -22.75 10.98
C GLY A 268 2.27 -22.94 12.41
N THR A 269 1.41 -22.02 12.89
CA THR A 269 0.87 -22.03 14.26
C THR A 269 -0.56 -21.52 14.31
N SER A 270 -1.30 -21.81 15.39
CA SER A 270 -2.67 -21.27 15.53
C SER A 270 -2.66 -19.77 15.86
N PRO A 271 -3.73 -19.01 15.49
CA PRO A 271 -3.84 -17.58 15.80
C PRO A 271 -3.59 -17.24 17.26
N MET A 272 -4.24 -17.94 18.19
CA MET A 272 -4.07 -17.71 19.64
C MET A 272 -2.64 -17.99 20.12
N LYS A 273 -1.98 -19.02 19.57
CA LYS A 273 -0.59 -19.30 19.91
C LYS A 273 0.34 -18.26 19.34
N TYR A 274 0.06 -17.75 18.13
CA TYR A 274 0.80 -16.66 17.50
C TYR A 274 0.73 -15.38 18.35
N ILE A 275 -0.47 -14.98 18.79
CA ILE A 275 -0.67 -13.82 19.69
C ILE A 275 0.09 -14.02 21.01
N LEU A 276 0.02 -15.19 21.59
CA LEU A 276 0.79 -15.52 22.82
C LEU A 276 2.30 -15.33 22.58
N GLU A 277 2.84 -15.82 21.48
CA GLU A 277 4.26 -15.69 21.15
C GLU A 277 4.68 -14.23 20.98
N ILE A 278 3.85 -13.38 20.36
CA ILE A 278 4.09 -11.93 20.27
C ILE A 278 4.12 -11.30 21.66
N ARG A 279 3.14 -11.58 22.51
CA ARG A 279 3.06 -11.06 23.88
C ARG A 279 4.30 -11.45 24.70
N ILE A 280 4.71 -12.70 24.62
CA ILE A 280 5.91 -13.20 25.33
C ILE A 280 7.18 -12.53 24.80
N ARG A 281 7.33 -12.37 23.50
CA ARG A 281 8.48 -11.69 22.87
C ARG A 281 8.57 -10.23 23.33
N ASN A 282 7.45 -9.50 23.32
CA ASN A 282 7.43 -8.12 23.79
C ASN A 282 7.68 -8.03 25.31
N ALA A 283 7.15 -8.96 26.09
CA ALA A 283 7.45 -9.03 27.52
C ALA A 283 8.95 -9.27 27.81
N GLN A 284 9.64 -10.09 27.00
CA GLN A 284 11.08 -10.27 27.12
C GLN A 284 11.83 -8.96 26.90
N VAL A 285 11.52 -8.22 25.83
CA VAL A 285 12.12 -6.93 25.55
C VAL A 285 11.94 -5.98 26.76
N LEU A 286 10.73 -5.88 27.31
CA LEU A 286 10.45 -5.02 28.46
C LEU A 286 11.20 -5.49 29.73
N LEU A 287 11.33 -6.81 29.96
CA LEU A 287 12.11 -7.36 31.06
C LEU A 287 13.60 -7.05 30.96
N GLU A 288 14.13 -6.97 29.74
CA GLU A 288 15.53 -6.73 29.43
C GLU A 288 15.88 -5.23 29.48
N THR A 289 14.97 -4.37 28.99
CA THR A 289 15.27 -2.95 28.72
C THR A 289 14.67 -1.97 29.74
N THR A 290 13.80 -2.42 30.65
CA THR A 290 13.08 -1.54 31.59
C THR A 290 13.10 -2.08 33.03
N ASP A 291 12.77 -1.19 33.99
CA ASP A 291 12.57 -1.53 35.39
C ASP A 291 11.08 -1.71 35.78
N TYR A 292 10.17 -1.77 34.80
CA TYR A 292 8.76 -1.95 35.04
C TYR A 292 8.48 -3.17 35.92
N SER A 293 7.50 -3.09 36.81
CA SER A 293 7.08 -4.24 37.61
C SER A 293 6.54 -5.36 36.72
N ILE A 294 6.53 -6.59 37.21
CA ILE A 294 5.94 -7.72 36.48
C ILE A 294 4.44 -7.50 36.24
N ILE A 295 3.79 -6.76 37.12
CA ILE A 295 2.36 -6.39 36.99
C ILE A 295 2.19 -5.44 35.81
N ASP A 296 3.02 -4.39 35.73
CA ASP A 296 2.99 -3.40 34.64
C ASP A 296 3.28 -4.07 33.29
N ILE A 297 4.31 -4.92 33.24
CA ILE A 297 4.65 -5.65 32.01
C ILE A 297 3.49 -6.55 31.57
N ALA A 298 2.85 -7.26 32.51
CA ALA A 298 1.68 -8.08 32.19
C ALA A 298 0.57 -7.23 31.55
N SER A 299 0.26 -6.08 32.15
CA SER A 299 -0.74 -5.13 31.63
C SER A 299 -0.36 -4.59 30.24
N ILE A 300 0.88 -4.14 30.06
CA ILE A 300 1.38 -3.60 28.78
C ILE A 300 1.24 -4.62 27.65
N VAL A 301 1.50 -5.90 27.92
CA VAL A 301 1.41 -6.96 26.91
C VAL A 301 0.02 -7.60 26.82
N GLY A 302 -1.00 -7.02 27.49
CA GLY A 302 -2.40 -7.41 27.34
C GLY A 302 -2.87 -8.52 28.26
N TYR A 303 -2.37 -8.56 29.51
CA TYR A 303 -2.85 -9.46 30.57
C TYR A 303 -3.26 -8.69 31.82
N ASP A 304 -4.53 -8.72 32.19
CA ASP A 304 -5.03 -8.13 33.45
C ASP A 304 -4.54 -8.89 34.68
N ASN A 305 -4.24 -10.18 34.53
CA ASN A 305 -3.78 -11.03 35.64
C ASN A 305 -2.29 -11.37 35.50
N ALA A 306 -1.46 -10.72 36.30
CA ALA A 306 0.00 -10.92 36.30
C ALA A 306 0.43 -12.34 36.73
N MET A 307 -0.35 -13.06 37.56
CA MET A 307 -0.05 -14.44 37.94
C MET A 307 -0.31 -15.40 36.76
N TYR A 308 -1.38 -15.15 36.02
CA TYR A 308 -1.67 -15.91 34.79
C TYR A 308 -0.59 -15.66 33.73
N PHE A 309 -0.23 -14.40 33.50
CA PHE A 309 0.89 -14.04 32.64
C PHE A 309 2.18 -14.76 33.04
N SER A 310 2.54 -14.74 34.33
CA SER A 310 3.78 -15.36 34.82
C SER A 310 3.80 -16.87 34.57
N ARG A 311 2.64 -17.55 34.65
CA ARG A 311 2.52 -18.98 34.30
C ARG A 311 2.73 -19.23 32.81
N LEU A 312 2.12 -18.40 31.96
CA LEU A 312 2.30 -18.49 30.50
C LEU A 312 3.74 -18.22 30.09
N PHE A 313 4.36 -17.18 30.65
CA PHE A 313 5.76 -16.84 30.40
C PHE A 313 6.68 -17.99 30.83
N ARG A 314 6.48 -18.56 32.04
CA ARG A 314 7.27 -19.70 32.49
C ARG A 314 7.07 -20.91 31.59
N LYS A 315 5.86 -21.18 31.12
CA LYS A 315 5.60 -22.27 30.16
C LYS A 315 6.36 -22.06 28.84
N ALA A 316 6.44 -20.83 28.38
CA ALA A 316 7.09 -20.47 27.10
C ALA A 316 8.64 -20.40 27.21
N LYS A 317 9.18 -19.93 28.35
CA LYS A 317 10.62 -19.64 28.53
C LYS A 317 11.34 -20.54 29.56
N GLY A 318 10.62 -21.44 30.23
CA GLY A 318 11.19 -22.35 31.22
C GLY A 318 11.39 -21.74 32.59
N VAL A 319 11.42 -20.40 32.71
CA VAL A 319 11.66 -19.65 33.97
C VAL A 319 10.64 -18.54 34.16
N SER A 320 10.40 -18.12 35.43
CA SER A 320 9.51 -16.99 35.71
C SER A 320 10.05 -15.68 35.14
N PRO A 321 9.16 -14.67 34.87
CA PRO A 321 9.61 -13.35 34.40
C PRO A 321 10.67 -12.70 35.30
N SER A 322 10.48 -12.75 36.62
CA SER A 322 11.43 -12.18 37.59
C SER A 322 12.80 -12.86 37.52
N ARG A 323 12.83 -14.21 37.42
CA ARG A 323 14.07 -14.94 37.29
C ARG A 323 14.75 -14.68 35.94
N TYR A 324 13.94 -14.56 34.86
CA TYR A 324 14.46 -14.22 33.53
C TYR A 324 15.19 -12.86 33.55
N ARG A 325 14.57 -11.82 34.13
CA ARG A 325 15.19 -10.49 34.28
C ARG A 325 16.49 -10.57 35.08
N LYS A 326 16.48 -11.30 36.21
CA LYS A 326 17.67 -11.42 37.07
C LYS A 326 18.85 -12.04 36.31
N VAL A 327 18.62 -13.17 35.66
CA VAL A 327 19.66 -13.88 34.90
C VAL A 327 20.17 -13.04 33.73
N PHE A 328 19.28 -12.37 33.03
CA PHE A 328 19.68 -11.47 31.92
C PHE A 328 20.62 -10.36 32.42
N ARG A 329 20.28 -9.67 33.50
CA ARG A 329 21.08 -8.59 34.09
C ARG A 329 22.43 -9.08 34.60
N GLU A 330 22.47 -10.22 35.27
CA GLU A 330 23.73 -10.83 35.74
C GLU A 330 24.67 -11.14 34.58
N ASN A 331 24.16 -11.72 33.51
CA ASN A 331 24.93 -12.04 32.31
C ASN A 331 25.40 -10.77 31.58
N TYR A 332 24.55 -9.74 31.48
CA TYR A 332 24.88 -8.46 30.85
C TYR A 332 26.00 -7.75 31.61
N LEU A 333 25.96 -7.67 32.95
CA LEU A 333 27.00 -7.09 33.77
C LEU A 333 28.32 -7.85 33.68
N ALA A 334 28.26 -9.19 33.61
CA ALA A 334 29.47 -10.00 33.44
C ALA A 334 30.16 -9.83 32.08
N GLN A 335 29.39 -9.40 31.04
CA GLN A 335 29.97 -9.08 29.72
C GLN A 335 30.60 -7.71 29.62
N ILE A 336 30.10 -6.72 30.36
CA ILE A 336 30.64 -5.34 30.39
C ILE A 336 31.90 -5.23 31.29
N SER A 337 32.03 -6.17 32.25
CA SER A 337 33.16 -6.18 33.20
C SER A 337 34.39 -6.92 32.68
N LYS A 338 34.34 -7.42 31.43
CA LYS A 338 35.48 -8.03 30.73
C LYS A 338 36.04 -7.06 29.67
#